data_e573f3627cc4a232d33f8587277965a9
#
_entry.id   e573f3627cc4a232d33f8587277965a9
#
_cell.length_a   1.000
_cell.length_b   1.000
_cell.length_c   1.000
_cell.angle_alpha   90.00
_cell.angle_beta   90.00
_cell.angle_gamma   90.00
#
_symmetry.space_group_name_H-M   'P 1'
#
loop_
_entity.id
_entity.type
_entity.pdbx_description
1 polymer ?
#
loop_
_entity_poly.entity_id
_entity_poly.type
_entity_poly.pdbx_seq_one_letter_code
_entity_poly.pdbx_strand_id
1 'polypeptide(L)'
;ILVGYSRAAEEYIDRIEANPQWGYIVRGILDDNVPAGTMYKGIKVIGRIANLTVILPANRLDEIAITLGLSEYYRLEEIVAMCEKSGVHTKFIPDYNKIIPTKPYTEDILGLPVINIRYVPLSNTFNSMVKRVMDILAPLQRSLYLLR
;
A
#
# COMPACT_ATOMS: atom_id res chain seq x y z
N ILE A 1 -16.36 0.09 -5.83
CA ILE A 1 -16.66 -0.77 -4.68
C ILE A 1 -15.36 -1.23 -4.04
N LEU A 2 -15.37 -1.38 -2.69
CA LEU A 2 -14.28 -1.98 -1.94
C LEU A 2 -14.63 -3.44 -1.59
N VAL A 3 -13.63 -4.31 -1.63
CA VAL A 3 -13.74 -5.72 -1.26
C VAL A 3 -12.83 -6.01 -0.07
N GLY A 4 -13.40 -6.24 1.08
CA GLY A 4 -12.76 -6.37 2.39
C GLY A 4 -12.81 -5.09 3.21
N TYR A 5 -13.36 -5.19 4.43
CA TYR A 5 -13.32 -4.12 5.42
C TYR A 5 -12.09 -4.28 6.31
N SER A 6 -11.08 -3.51 6.01
CA SER A 6 -9.83 -3.50 6.76
C SER A 6 -9.39 -2.06 7.02
N ARG A 7 -8.30 -1.90 7.74
CA ARG A 7 -7.67 -0.60 7.90
C ARG A 7 -7.26 0.02 6.56
N ALA A 8 -6.83 -0.80 5.60
CA ALA A 8 -6.52 -0.31 4.25
C ALA A 8 -7.76 0.28 3.56
N ALA A 9 -8.96 -0.30 3.81
CA ALA A 9 -10.22 0.26 3.31
C ALA A 9 -10.50 1.63 3.94
N GLU A 10 -10.35 1.77 5.25
CA GLU A 10 -10.55 3.04 5.95
C GLU A 10 -9.57 4.12 5.46
N GLU A 11 -8.29 3.80 5.38
CA GLU A 11 -7.27 4.71 4.87
C GLU A 11 -7.50 5.12 3.41
N TYR A 12 -8.02 4.21 2.59
CA TYR A 12 -8.36 4.50 1.21
C TYR A 12 -9.56 5.45 1.11
N ILE A 13 -10.59 5.23 1.90
CA ILE A 13 -11.75 6.12 2.00
C ILE A 13 -11.32 7.51 2.45
N ASP A 14 -10.48 7.61 3.48
CA ASP A 14 -9.96 8.87 4.01
C ASP A 14 -9.22 9.68 2.93
N ARG A 15 -8.43 9.00 2.10
CA ARG A 15 -7.70 9.65 1.00
C ARG A 15 -8.62 10.14 -0.11
N ILE A 16 -9.66 9.38 -0.44
CA ILE A 16 -10.66 9.80 -1.43
C ILE A 16 -11.42 11.02 -0.93
N GLU A 17 -11.87 11.01 0.32
CA GLU A 17 -12.57 12.16 0.91
C GLU A 17 -11.70 13.42 0.99
N ALA A 18 -10.42 13.25 1.32
CA ALA A 18 -9.47 14.36 1.36
C ALA A 18 -9.12 14.93 -0.03
N ASN A 19 -9.45 14.20 -1.11
CA ASN A 19 -9.09 14.56 -2.48
C ASN A 19 -10.30 14.45 -3.43
N PRO A 20 -11.36 15.26 -3.23
CA PRO A 20 -12.58 15.18 -4.05
C PRO A 20 -12.35 15.45 -5.54
N GLN A 21 -11.25 16.14 -5.88
CA GLN A 21 -10.84 16.39 -7.27
C GLN A 21 -10.50 15.11 -8.05
N TRP A 22 -10.30 13.97 -7.37
CA TRP A 22 -10.07 12.68 -8.06
C TRP A 22 -11.34 12.11 -8.67
N GLY A 23 -12.51 12.60 -8.25
CA GLY A 23 -13.81 12.18 -8.81
C GLY A 23 -14.25 10.77 -8.41
N TYR A 24 -13.60 10.14 -7.42
CA TYR A 24 -13.99 8.82 -6.94
C TYR A 24 -15.21 8.89 -6.02
N ILE A 25 -16.16 7.98 -6.24
CA ILE A 25 -17.31 7.78 -5.37
C ILE A 25 -17.31 6.33 -4.90
N VAL A 26 -17.12 6.12 -3.59
CA VAL A 26 -17.21 4.78 -3.00
C VAL A 26 -18.67 4.44 -2.74
N ARG A 27 -19.22 3.45 -3.46
CA ARG A 27 -20.62 3.05 -3.35
C ARG A 27 -20.91 2.12 -2.19
N GLY A 28 -19.89 1.42 -1.68
CA GLY A 28 -20.03 0.50 -0.57
C GLY A 28 -18.88 -0.46 -0.45
N ILE A 29 -18.95 -1.27 0.59
CA ILE A 29 -17.93 -2.27 0.95
C ILE A 29 -18.61 -3.64 0.96
N LEU A 30 -17.92 -4.66 0.46
CA LEU A 30 -18.32 -6.06 0.59
C LEU A 30 -17.37 -6.75 1.57
N ASP A 31 -17.94 -7.40 2.57
CA ASP A 31 -17.16 -8.10 3.59
C ASP A 31 -17.95 -9.29 4.15
N ASP A 32 -17.25 -10.37 4.53
CA ASP A 32 -17.90 -11.56 5.09
C ASP A 32 -17.87 -11.60 6.62
N ASN A 33 -16.93 -10.87 7.25
CA ASN A 33 -16.72 -10.88 8.70
C ASN A 33 -17.40 -9.71 9.39
N VAL A 34 -17.64 -8.62 8.66
CA VAL A 34 -18.27 -7.42 9.18
C VAL A 34 -19.77 -7.42 8.81
N PRO A 35 -20.68 -7.22 9.78
CA PRO A 35 -22.11 -7.22 9.51
C PRO A 35 -22.50 -6.18 8.47
N ALA A 36 -23.42 -6.59 7.57
CA ALA A 36 -24.03 -5.64 6.64
C ALA A 36 -24.76 -4.53 7.41
N GLY A 37 -24.59 -3.30 6.95
CA GLY A 37 -25.10 -2.12 7.62
C GLY A 37 -24.07 -1.37 8.46
N THR A 38 -22.91 -1.98 8.78
CA THR A 38 -21.79 -1.26 9.40
C THR A 38 -21.35 -0.11 8.49
N MET A 39 -21.08 1.04 9.08
CA MET A 39 -20.74 2.27 8.33
C MET A 39 -19.39 2.84 8.75
N TYR A 40 -18.64 3.30 7.78
CA TYR A 40 -17.47 4.15 7.97
C TYR A 40 -17.59 5.40 7.12
N LYS A 41 -17.62 6.57 7.75
CA LYS A 41 -17.76 7.89 7.08
C LYS A 41 -18.88 7.92 6.01
N GLY A 42 -20.05 7.37 6.36
CA GLY A 42 -21.19 7.32 5.45
C GLY A 42 -21.16 6.21 4.41
N ILE A 43 -20.06 5.47 4.28
CA ILE A 43 -19.93 4.33 3.38
C ILE A 43 -20.30 3.06 4.13
N LYS A 44 -21.22 2.29 3.56
CA LYS A 44 -21.87 1.15 4.20
C LYS A 44 -21.30 -0.17 3.72
N VAL A 45 -21.17 -1.14 4.63
CA VAL A 45 -21.03 -2.56 4.26
C VAL A 45 -22.36 -3.03 3.70
N ILE A 46 -22.40 -3.30 2.40
CA ILE A 46 -23.64 -3.57 1.64
C ILE A 46 -23.94 -5.05 1.47
N GLY A 47 -22.98 -5.92 1.78
CA GLY A 47 -23.18 -7.35 1.66
C GLY A 47 -21.88 -8.14 1.76
N ARG A 48 -21.98 -9.40 1.36
CA ARG A 48 -20.86 -10.35 1.37
C ARG A 48 -20.05 -10.28 0.08
N ILE A 49 -18.81 -10.77 0.12
CA ILE A 49 -17.92 -10.84 -1.05
C ILE A 49 -18.54 -11.69 -2.18
N ALA A 50 -19.28 -12.76 -1.84
CA ALA A 50 -20.01 -13.56 -2.82
C ALA A 50 -21.00 -12.74 -3.68
N ASN A 51 -21.49 -11.60 -3.19
CA ASN A 51 -22.35 -10.72 -3.95
C ASN A 51 -21.67 -10.10 -5.19
N LEU A 52 -20.35 -10.18 -5.30
CA LEU A 52 -19.61 -9.79 -6.52
C LEU A 52 -20.16 -10.50 -7.75
N THR A 53 -20.54 -11.77 -7.65
CA THR A 53 -21.09 -12.56 -8.76
C THR A 53 -22.36 -11.96 -9.36
N VAL A 54 -23.12 -11.22 -8.54
CA VAL A 54 -24.35 -10.55 -8.94
C VAL A 54 -24.09 -9.09 -9.37
N ILE A 55 -23.18 -8.42 -8.67
CA ILE A 55 -22.89 -7.00 -8.88
C ILE A 55 -22.09 -6.77 -10.17
N LEU A 56 -21.12 -7.66 -10.45
CA LEU A 56 -20.24 -7.52 -11.62
C LEU A 56 -20.99 -7.58 -12.96
N PRO A 57 -21.91 -8.52 -13.21
CA PRO A 57 -22.67 -8.56 -14.47
C PRO A 57 -23.58 -7.35 -14.69
N ALA A 58 -23.97 -6.66 -13.61
CA ALA A 58 -24.81 -5.45 -13.70
C ALA A 58 -24.08 -4.27 -14.37
N ASN A 59 -22.79 -4.37 -14.60
CA ASN A 59 -21.91 -3.44 -15.35
C ASN A 59 -22.07 -1.97 -14.94
N ARG A 60 -22.20 -1.70 -13.65
CA ARG A 60 -22.40 -0.37 -13.06
C ARG A 60 -21.19 0.13 -12.26
N LEU A 61 -20.08 -0.58 -12.36
CA LEU A 61 -18.85 -0.27 -11.62
C LEU A 61 -17.73 0.07 -12.59
N ASP A 62 -17.07 1.18 -12.33
CA ASP A 62 -15.87 1.58 -13.06
C ASP A 62 -14.64 0.88 -12.47
N GLU A 63 -14.64 0.69 -11.14
CA GLU A 63 -13.47 0.18 -10.44
C GLU A 63 -13.82 -0.65 -9.19
N ILE A 64 -13.00 -1.66 -8.95
CA ILE A 64 -12.99 -2.46 -7.72
C ILE A 64 -11.63 -2.28 -7.06
N ALA A 65 -11.63 -1.97 -5.76
CA ALA A 65 -10.42 -1.98 -4.96
C ALA A 65 -10.52 -3.12 -3.93
N ILE A 66 -9.56 -4.03 -3.99
CA ILE A 66 -9.45 -5.15 -3.04
C ILE A 66 -8.64 -4.65 -1.85
N THR A 67 -9.29 -4.61 -0.70
CA THR A 67 -8.78 -4.07 0.58
C THR A 67 -8.87 -5.10 1.70
N LEU A 68 -8.61 -6.36 1.39
CA LEU A 68 -8.66 -7.46 2.34
C LEU A 68 -7.65 -7.27 3.48
N GLY A 69 -8.01 -7.69 4.69
CA GLY A 69 -7.06 -7.87 5.78
C GLY A 69 -6.09 -9.01 5.47
N LEU A 70 -4.88 -8.94 6.04
CA LEU A 70 -3.82 -9.95 5.81
C LEU A 70 -4.27 -11.39 6.07
N SER A 71 -5.13 -11.61 7.07
CA SER A 71 -5.67 -12.94 7.39
C SER A 71 -6.56 -13.51 6.30
N GLU A 72 -7.01 -12.70 5.35
CA GLU A 72 -7.93 -13.08 4.29
C GLU A 72 -7.26 -13.19 2.92
N TYR A 73 -5.94 -13.01 2.84
CA TYR A 73 -5.21 -13.06 1.55
C TYR A 73 -5.29 -14.42 0.85
N TYR A 74 -5.62 -15.48 1.56
CA TYR A 74 -5.91 -16.78 0.96
C TYR A 74 -7.09 -16.75 -0.02
N ARG A 75 -7.95 -15.73 0.05
CA ARG A 75 -9.10 -15.53 -0.85
C ARG A 75 -8.78 -14.64 -2.05
N LEU A 76 -7.61 -14.04 -2.07
CA LEU A 76 -7.25 -13.03 -3.08
C LEU A 76 -7.34 -13.61 -4.50
N GLU A 77 -6.84 -14.82 -4.70
CA GLU A 77 -6.86 -15.48 -6.01
C GLU A 77 -8.29 -15.68 -6.54
N GLU A 78 -9.21 -16.16 -5.70
CA GLU A 78 -10.63 -16.32 -6.05
C GLU A 78 -11.28 -14.99 -6.43
N ILE A 79 -11.05 -13.95 -5.64
CA ILE A 79 -11.64 -12.63 -5.86
C ILE A 79 -11.09 -11.99 -7.14
N VAL A 80 -9.79 -12.07 -7.36
CA VAL A 80 -9.14 -11.56 -8.58
C VAL A 80 -9.71 -12.29 -9.81
N ALA A 81 -9.84 -13.61 -9.76
CA ALA A 81 -10.40 -14.39 -10.87
C ALA A 81 -11.86 -13.99 -11.21
N MET A 82 -12.68 -13.67 -10.20
CA MET A 82 -14.03 -13.13 -10.42
C MET A 82 -13.99 -11.76 -11.09
N CYS A 83 -13.10 -10.87 -10.63
CA CYS A 83 -12.97 -9.52 -11.16
C CYS A 83 -12.45 -9.52 -12.60
N GLU A 84 -11.43 -10.31 -12.92
CA GLU A 84 -10.86 -10.43 -14.28
C GLU A 84 -11.90 -10.85 -15.31
N LYS A 85 -12.77 -11.80 -14.97
CA LYS A 85 -13.86 -12.23 -15.86
C LYS A 85 -14.86 -11.13 -16.19
N SER A 86 -14.99 -10.12 -15.35
CA SER A 86 -15.92 -9.02 -15.54
C SER A 86 -15.41 -7.89 -16.42
N GLY A 87 -14.08 -7.80 -16.61
CA GLY A 87 -13.44 -6.69 -17.30
C GLY A 87 -13.45 -5.37 -16.54
N VAL A 88 -13.91 -5.33 -15.29
CA VAL A 88 -13.88 -4.14 -14.43
C VAL A 88 -12.46 -3.86 -13.96
N HIS A 89 -12.05 -2.60 -14.01
CA HIS A 89 -10.72 -2.23 -13.51
C HIS A 89 -10.55 -2.61 -12.05
N THR A 90 -9.55 -3.44 -11.76
CA THR A 90 -9.33 -3.99 -10.42
C THR A 90 -7.97 -3.58 -9.91
N LYS A 91 -7.92 -3.05 -8.69
CA LYS A 91 -6.66 -2.77 -7.98
C LYS A 91 -6.63 -3.44 -6.62
N PHE A 92 -5.44 -3.77 -6.18
CA PHE A 92 -5.20 -4.34 -4.87
C PHE A 92 -4.48 -3.33 -3.97
N ILE A 93 -5.03 -3.08 -2.79
CA ILE A 93 -4.49 -2.19 -1.77
C ILE A 93 -4.15 -3.04 -0.55
N PRO A 94 -2.89 -3.38 -0.37
CA PRO A 94 -2.48 -4.30 0.70
C PRO A 94 -2.55 -3.66 2.10
N ASP A 95 -3.06 -4.41 3.07
CA ASP A 95 -3.10 -4.02 4.49
C ASP A 95 -1.84 -4.51 5.22
N TYR A 96 -0.71 -3.86 4.99
CA TYR A 96 0.56 -4.20 5.66
C TYR A 96 1.01 -3.17 6.69
N ASN A 97 0.29 -2.07 6.86
CA ASN A 97 0.70 -0.96 7.73
C ASN A 97 0.85 -1.36 9.21
N LYS A 98 0.17 -2.42 9.65
CA LYS A 98 0.31 -2.95 11.01
C LYS A 98 1.62 -3.71 11.23
N ILE A 99 2.17 -4.31 10.17
CA ILE A 99 3.36 -5.17 10.23
C ILE A 99 4.61 -4.37 9.89
N ILE A 100 4.48 -3.41 8.98
CA ILE A 100 5.60 -2.59 8.50
C ILE A 100 5.45 -1.18 9.06
N PRO A 101 6.11 -0.84 10.18
CA PRO A 101 5.96 0.46 10.82
C PRO A 101 6.66 1.60 10.06
N THR A 102 7.49 1.27 9.09
CA THR A 102 8.21 2.23 8.23
C THR A 102 7.44 2.48 6.94
N LYS A 103 7.74 3.56 6.24
CA LYS A 103 7.20 3.78 4.89
C LYS A 103 7.86 2.79 3.92
N PRO A 104 7.18 1.71 3.53
CA PRO A 104 7.74 0.80 2.55
C PRO A 104 7.77 1.47 1.18
N TYR A 105 8.73 1.09 0.35
CA TYR A 105 8.75 1.47 -1.06
C TYR A 105 8.78 0.22 -1.92
N THR A 106 8.11 0.30 -3.05
CA THR A 106 8.08 -0.78 -4.03
C THR A 106 9.18 -0.60 -5.05
N GLU A 107 9.86 -1.68 -5.36
CA GLU A 107 10.88 -1.77 -6.39
C GLU A 107 10.51 -2.90 -7.34
N ASP A 108 10.82 -2.75 -8.61
CA ASP A 108 10.67 -3.82 -9.59
C ASP A 108 12.05 -4.36 -9.95
N ILE A 109 12.25 -5.64 -9.70
CA ILE A 109 13.47 -6.35 -10.08
C ILE A 109 13.15 -7.29 -11.23
N LEU A 110 13.32 -6.80 -12.46
CA LEU A 110 13.11 -7.57 -13.69
C LEU A 110 11.70 -8.21 -13.77
N GLY A 111 10.66 -7.46 -13.41
CA GLY A 111 9.29 -7.94 -13.40
C GLY A 111 8.86 -8.60 -12.09
N LEU A 112 9.75 -8.67 -11.09
CA LEU A 112 9.42 -9.13 -9.75
C LEU A 112 9.18 -7.91 -8.83
N PRO A 113 7.94 -7.65 -8.39
CA PRO A 113 7.67 -6.57 -7.45
C PRO A 113 8.22 -6.92 -6.06
N VAL A 114 9.08 -6.07 -5.54
CA VAL A 114 9.70 -6.21 -4.22
C VAL A 114 9.23 -5.07 -3.32
N ILE A 115 8.74 -5.42 -2.13
CA ILE A 115 8.39 -4.44 -1.10
C ILE A 115 9.53 -4.34 -0.10
N ASN A 116 10.24 -3.23 -0.13
CA ASN A 116 11.31 -2.95 0.82
C ASN A 116 10.72 -2.44 2.12
N ILE A 117 10.94 -3.19 3.20
CA ILE A 117 10.34 -2.93 4.52
C ILE A 117 11.07 -1.81 5.26
N ARG A 118 12.38 -1.65 5.01
CA ARG A 118 13.20 -0.68 5.70
C ARG A 118 14.01 0.15 4.71
N TYR A 119 13.78 1.45 4.74
CA TYR A 119 14.67 2.40 4.08
C TYR A 119 15.89 2.62 4.98
N VAL A 120 17.03 2.06 4.61
CA VAL A 120 18.32 2.43 5.18
C VAL A 120 18.93 3.46 4.24
N PRO A 121 18.98 4.75 4.61
CA PRO A 121 19.66 5.73 3.79
C PRO A 121 21.14 5.38 3.76
N LEU A 122 21.59 4.73 2.68
CA LEU A 122 23.02 4.43 2.43
C LEU A 122 23.83 5.70 2.17
N SER A 123 23.16 6.80 1.91
CA SER A 123 23.75 8.12 1.70
C SER A 123 23.50 9.03 2.90
N ASN A 124 24.10 8.73 4.04
CA ASN A 124 24.29 9.78 5.01
C ASN A 124 25.43 10.65 4.48
N THR A 125 25.08 11.70 3.73
CA THR A 125 26.01 12.70 3.16
C THR A 125 26.91 13.26 4.25
N PHE A 126 26.40 13.28 5.49
CA PHE A 126 27.17 13.64 6.68
C PHE A 126 28.29 12.64 6.99
N ASN A 127 28.03 11.32 6.91
CA ASN A 127 29.06 10.30 7.13
C ASN A 127 30.13 10.29 6.02
N SER A 128 29.74 10.54 4.76
CA SER A 128 30.70 10.66 3.67
C SER A 128 31.55 11.94 3.78
N MET A 129 30.96 13.02 4.30
CA MET A 129 31.66 14.27 4.55
C MET A 129 32.64 14.15 5.73
N VAL A 130 32.20 13.53 6.83
CA VAL A 130 33.06 13.23 7.99
C VAL A 130 34.21 12.30 7.57
N LYS A 131 33.97 11.28 6.76
CA LYS A 131 35.03 10.39 6.25
C LYS A 131 36.02 11.16 5.38
N ARG A 132 35.59 12.03 4.48
CA ARG A 132 36.47 12.87 3.66
C ARG A 132 37.32 13.82 4.50
N VAL A 133 36.74 14.43 5.53
CA VAL A 133 37.46 15.31 6.47
C VAL A 133 38.53 14.51 7.24
N MET A 134 38.21 13.32 7.72
CA MET A 134 39.15 12.44 8.40
C MET A 134 40.26 11.95 7.47
N ASP A 135 39.92 11.61 6.21
CA ASP A 135 40.91 11.17 5.21
C ASP A 135 41.89 12.30 4.80
N ILE A 136 41.52 13.57 4.95
CA ILE A 136 42.40 14.72 4.69
C ILE A 136 43.25 15.07 5.94
N LEU A 137 42.69 14.97 7.12
CA LEU A 137 43.38 15.32 8.37
C LEU A 137 44.44 14.29 8.78
N ALA A 138 44.19 12.99 8.50
CA ALA A 138 45.12 11.91 8.86
C ALA A 138 46.51 12.03 8.18
N PRO A 139 46.62 12.32 6.87
CA PRO A 139 47.92 12.52 6.23
C PRO A 139 48.61 13.83 6.64
N LEU A 140 47.86 14.90 6.95
CA LEU A 140 48.39 16.16 7.43
C LEU A 140 49.08 16.00 8.80
N GLN A 141 48.48 15.25 9.72
CA GLN A 141 49.10 14.92 11.01
C GLN A 141 50.37 14.11 10.85
N ARG A 142 50.40 13.12 9.93
CA ARG A 142 51.61 12.33 9.63
C ARG A 142 52.76 13.17 9.06
N SER A 143 52.42 14.12 8.19
CA SER A 143 53.42 15.03 7.58
C SER A 143 54.05 15.95 8.63
N LEU A 144 53.27 16.38 9.62
CA LEU A 144 53.75 17.27 10.70
C LEU A 144 54.69 16.54 11.68
N TYR A 145 54.49 15.23 11.90
CA TYR A 145 55.37 14.41 12.73
C TYR A 145 56.71 14.05 12.07
N LEU A 146 56.76 14.07 10.73
CA LEU A 146 58.01 13.78 9.97
C LEU A 146 58.90 15.02 9.77
N LEU A 147 58.40 16.22 10.08
CA LEU A 147 59.16 17.49 9.99
C LEU A 147 59.73 17.95 11.33
N ARG A 148 59.66 17.11 12.38
CA ARG A 148 60.22 17.38 13.70
C ARG A 148 61.31 16.33 14.01
#